data_ccb18026d20987a972eb1fa6bdc1e77f
#
_entry.id   ccb18026d20987a972eb1fa6bdc1e77f
#
_cell.length_a   1.000
_cell.length_b   1.000
_cell.length_c   1.000
_cell.angle_alpha   90.00
_cell.angle_beta   90.00
_cell.angle_gamma   90.00
#
_symmetry.space_group_name_H-M   'P 1'
#
loop_
_entity.id
_entity.type
_entity.pdbx_description
1 polymer ?
#
loop_
_entity_poly.entity_id
_entity_poly.type
_entity_poly.pdbx_seq_one_letter_code
_entity_poly.pdbx_strand_id
1 'polypeptide(L)'
;MRRNVKEIVVVSAARTPFGRYCGALREYDYFDLGALPMKEVLARVHVTGDQVDEVYWGVGDTAVCKDVYTPVAARQTLIRAGLPAETPSVAIDESA
;
A
#
# COMPACT_ATOMS: atom_id res chain seq x y z
N MET A 1 1.88 12.20 36.23
CA MET A 1 1.99 10.80 35.75
C MET A 1 2.94 10.75 34.55
N ARG A 2 3.92 9.89 34.62
CA ARG A 2 4.86 9.70 33.50
C ARG A 2 4.34 8.61 32.59
N ARG A 3 4.32 8.89 31.29
CA ARG A 3 4.04 7.87 30.27
C ARG A 3 5.34 7.38 29.66
N ASN A 4 5.41 6.08 29.43
CA ASN A 4 6.42 5.52 28.57
C ASN A 4 5.91 5.63 27.13
N VAL A 5 6.44 6.61 26.42
CA VAL A 5 6.08 6.83 25.03
C VAL A 5 7.20 6.31 24.15
N LYS A 6 6.88 5.36 23.28
CA LYS A 6 7.85 4.89 22.30
C LYS A 6 8.04 5.96 21.23
N GLU A 7 9.27 6.16 20.84
CA GLU A 7 9.58 7.02 19.74
C GLU A 7 9.12 6.38 18.43
N ILE A 8 8.38 7.13 17.63
CA ILE A 8 7.87 6.66 16.35
C ILE A 8 8.58 7.44 15.25
N VAL A 9 9.16 6.74 14.29
CA VAL A 9 9.94 7.36 13.22
C VAL A 9 9.48 6.87 11.86
N VAL A 10 9.67 7.70 10.84
CA VAL A 10 9.47 7.31 9.44
C VAL A 10 10.84 6.90 8.89
N VAL A 11 10.95 5.67 8.40
CA VAL A 11 12.24 5.12 7.96
C VAL A 11 12.36 5.03 6.43
N SER A 12 11.26 5.10 5.71
CA SER A 12 11.28 5.01 4.24
C SER A 12 10.04 5.64 3.65
N ALA A 13 10.18 6.13 2.44
CA ALA A 13 9.07 6.68 1.68
C ALA A 13 9.35 6.53 0.17
N ALA A 14 8.29 6.31 -0.60
CA ALA A 14 8.38 6.21 -2.05
C ALA A 14 7.02 6.53 -2.67
N ARG A 15 7.05 6.93 -3.92
CA ARG A 15 5.84 7.13 -4.72
C ARG A 15 6.12 6.75 -6.15
N THR A 16 5.06 6.53 -6.93
CA THR A 16 5.18 6.41 -8.38
C THR A 16 5.37 7.79 -9.00
N PRO A 17 5.92 7.87 -10.21
CA PRO A 17 5.91 9.14 -10.95
C PRO A 17 4.47 9.52 -11.31
N PHE A 18 4.22 10.81 -11.56
CA PHE A 18 2.96 11.24 -12.14
C PHE A 18 2.91 10.80 -13.60
N GLY A 19 1.79 10.22 -14.01
CA GLY A 19 1.58 9.78 -15.37
C GLY A 19 0.51 10.62 -16.06
N ARG A 20 0.58 10.68 -17.39
CA ARG A 20 -0.47 11.29 -18.20
C ARG A 20 -1.62 10.31 -18.37
N TYR A 21 -2.83 10.82 -18.55
CA TYR A 21 -3.97 9.98 -18.90
C TYR A 21 -3.65 9.16 -20.16
N CYS A 22 -3.85 7.84 -20.08
CA CYS A 22 -3.47 6.88 -21.11
C CYS A 22 -1.97 6.87 -21.45
N GLY A 23 -1.12 7.33 -20.54
CA GLY A 23 0.33 7.39 -20.73
C GLY A 23 1.08 6.19 -20.21
N ALA A 24 2.25 6.44 -19.64
CA ALA A 24 3.21 5.39 -19.25
C ALA A 24 2.68 4.40 -18.21
N LEU A 25 1.73 4.82 -17.37
CA LEU A 25 1.17 3.97 -16.31
C LEU A 25 -0.13 3.28 -16.69
N ARG A 26 -0.59 3.42 -17.93
CA ARG A 26 -1.91 2.94 -18.37
C ARG A 26 -2.10 1.44 -18.24
N GLU A 27 -1.02 0.66 -18.29
CA GLU A 27 -1.10 -0.80 -18.25
C GLU A 27 -1.10 -1.36 -16.82
N TYR A 28 -0.86 -0.50 -15.83
CA TYR A 28 -0.93 -0.91 -14.45
C TYR A 28 -2.37 -0.84 -13.97
N ASP A 29 -2.85 -1.92 -13.37
CA ASP A 29 -4.12 -1.82 -12.68
C ASP A 29 -3.91 -1.15 -11.31
N TYR A 30 -5.00 -0.91 -10.63
CA TYR A 30 -5.03 -0.27 -9.33
C TYR A 30 -4.12 -0.93 -8.29
N PHE A 31 -4.19 -2.26 -8.22
CA PHE A 31 -3.44 -3.02 -7.22
C PHE A 31 -1.96 -3.15 -7.59
N ASP A 32 -1.67 -3.36 -8.86
CA ASP A 32 -0.29 -3.47 -9.33
C ASP A 32 0.45 -2.14 -9.18
N LEU A 33 -0.23 -1.04 -9.48
CA LEU A 33 0.35 0.29 -9.32
C LEU A 33 0.68 0.56 -7.85
N GLY A 34 -0.23 0.21 -6.93
CA GLY A 34 -0.01 0.37 -5.51
C GLY A 34 1.10 -0.52 -4.97
N ALA A 35 1.29 -1.70 -5.55
CA ALA A 35 2.34 -2.62 -5.11
C ALA A 35 3.75 -2.09 -5.38
N LEU A 36 3.94 -1.26 -6.40
CA LEU A 36 5.27 -0.74 -6.74
C LEU A 36 5.91 0.06 -5.60
N PRO A 37 5.28 1.12 -5.07
CA PRO A 37 5.87 1.84 -3.95
C PRO A 37 5.92 1.01 -2.67
N MET A 38 4.96 0.10 -2.46
CA MET A 38 4.98 -0.77 -1.29
C MET A 38 6.22 -1.66 -1.27
N LYS A 39 6.58 -2.26 -2.40
CA LYS A 39 7.81 -3.05 -2.51
C LYS A 39 9.05 -2.18 -2.32
N GLU A 40 9.05 -1.00 -2.93
CA GLU A 40 10.22 -0.12 -2.93
C GLU A 40 10.54 0.41 -1.54
N VAL A 41 9.53 0.81 -0.75
CA VAL A 41 9.79 1.32 0.61
C VAL A 41 10.43 0.27 1.50
N LEU A 42 10.03 -0.99 1.35
CA LEU A 42 10.63 -2.09 2.11
C LEU A 42 12.05 -2.38 1.64
N ALA A 43 12.27 -2.40 0.33
CA ALA A 43 13.57 -2.69 -0.25
C ALA A 43 14.62 -1.66 0.16
N ARG A 44 14.27 -0.38 0.21
CA ARG A 44 15.19 0.71 0.54
C ARG A 44 15.79 0.59 1.95
N VAL A 45 15.07 -0.02 2.87
CA VAL A 45 15.52 -0.17 4.26
C VAL A 45 15.78 -1.63 4.63
N HIS A 46 15.81 -2.52 3.64
CA HIS A 46 16.07 -3.94 3.83
C HIS A 46 15.12 -4.62 4.82
N VAL A 47 13.86 -4.18 4.81
CA VAL A 47 12.80 -4.80 5.61
C VAL A 47 12.10 -5.84 4.73
N THR A 48 11.96 -7.05 5.25
CA THR A 48 11.23 -8.11 4.54
C THR A 48 9.73 -8.03 4.87
N GLY A 49 8.89 -8.60 4.01
CA GLY A 49 7.45 -8.53 4.19
C GLY A 49 6.97 -9.14 5.50
N ASP A 50 7.62 -10.19 5.99
CA ASP A 50 7.27 -10.84 7.25
C ASP A 50 7.58 -10.01 8.49
N GLN A 51 8.37 -8.94 8.35
CA GLN A 51 8.66 -8.01 9.43
C GLN A 51 7.62 -6.90 9.56
N VAL A 52 6.67 -6.82 8.62
CA VAL A 52 5.61 -5.82 8.65
C VAL A 52 4.49 -6.31 9.55
N ASP A 53 4.15 -5.53 10.56
CA ASP A 53 3.10 -5.88 11.51
C ASP A 53 1.71 -5.60 10.96
N GLU A 54 1.55 -4.50 10.22
CA GLU A 54 0.24 -4.07 9.74
C GLU A 54 0.39 -3.10 8.58
N VAL A 55 -0.59 -3.09 7.68
CA VAL A 55 -0.64 -2.18 6.53
C VAL A 55 -1.90 -1.32 6.62
N TYR A 56 -1.72 0.00 6.52
CA TYR A 56 -2.81 0.96 6.36
C TYR A 56 -2.73 1.54 4.97
N TRP A 57 -3.81 1.42 4.21
CA TRP A 57 -3.82 1.80 2.80
C TRP A 57 -4.96 2.75 2.49
N GLY A 58 -4.62 3.97 2.08
CA GLY A 58 -5.61 4.95 1.67
C GLY A 58 -6.08 4.71 0.24
N VAL A 59 -7.38 4.74 0.05
CA VAL A 59 -8.02 4.52 -1.25
C VAL A 59 -9.04 5.62 -1.48
N GLY A 60 -8.89 6.40 -2.54
CA GLY A 60 -9.82 7.49 -2.83
C GLY A 60 -11.20 7.01 -3.25
N ASP A 61 -11.27 5.92 -3.99
CA ASP A 61 -12.53 5.35 -4.46
C ASP A 61 -12.36 3.86 -4.72
N THR A 62 -12.94 3.05 -3.86
CA THR A 62 -12.87 1.59 -3.98
C THR A 62 -13.74 1.06 -5.13
N ALA A 63 -14.71 1.85 -5.60
CA ALA A 63 -15.60 1.42 -6.68
C ALA A 63 -14.92 1.38 -8.05
N VAL A 64 -13.75 2.01 -8.21
CA VAL A 64 -13.02 2.00 -9.48
C VAL A 64 -12.11 0.79 -9.64
N CYS A 65 -12.10 -0.12 -8.69
CA CYS A 65 -11.36 -1.35 -8.83
C CYS A 65 -11.91 -2.17 -9.99
N LYS A 66 -11.00 -2.75 -10.77
CA LYS A 66 -11.34 -3.52 -11.96
C LYS A 66 -12.27 -4.68 -11.67
N ASP A 67 -12.11 -5.29 -10.50
CA ASP A 67 -12.92 -6.40 -10.05
C ASP A 67 -13.77 -5.97 -8.87
N VAL A 68 -15.05 -5.74 -9.12
CA VAL A 68 -16.01 -5.31 -8.10
C VAL A 68 -16.29 -6.37 -7.04
N TYR A 69 -15.88 -7.61 -7.28
CA TYR A 69 -16.06 -8.70 -6.35
C TYR A 69 -14.88 -8.88 -5.39
N THR A 70 -13.81 -8.11 -5.56
CA THR A 70 -12.66 -8.15 -4.66
C THR A 70 -12.33 -6.74 -4.17
N PRO A 71 -13.20 -6.16 -3.33
CA PRO A 71 -13.05 -4.75 -2.94
C PRO A 71 -11.95 -4.45 -1.93
N VAL A 72 -11.25 -5.45 -1.43
CA VAL A 72 -10.28 -5.30 -0.33
C VAL A 72 -8.95 -4.79 -0.88
N ALA A 73 -8.88 -3.50 -1.18
CA ALA A 73 -7.76 -2.90 -1.87
C ALA A 73 -6.41 -3.08 -1.16
N ALA A 74 -6.37 -2.90 0.16
CA ALA A 74 -5.13 -3.08 0.92
C ALA A 74 -4.62 -4.51 0.82
N ARG A 75 -5.51 -5.48 0.96
CA ARG A 75 -5.18 -6.91 0.90
C ARG A 75 -4.64 -7.29 -0.47
N GLN A 76 -5.32 -6.89 -1.53
CA GLN A 76 -4.90 -7.18 -2.89
C GLN A 76 -3.52 -6.57 -3.20
N THR A 77 -3.32 -5.33 -2.77
CA THR A 77 -2.06 -4.62 -3.00
C THR A 77 -0.91 -5.27 -2.25
N LEU A 78 -1.10 -5.61 -0.97
CA LEU A 78 -0.01 -6.20 -0.18
C LEU A 78 0.40 -7.58 -0.69
N ILE A 79 -0.55 -8.37 -1.15
CA ILE A 79 -0.25 -9.70 -1.72
C ILE A 79 0.58 -9.54 -3.00
N ARG A 80 0.22 -8.59 -3.86
CA ARG A 80 1.00 -8.31 -5.08
C ARG A 80 2.37 -7.73 -4.79
N ALA A 81 2.53 -7.06 -3.66
CA ALA A 81 3.83 -6.56 -3.22
C ALA A 81 4.71 -7.64 -2.60
N GLY A 82 4.17 -8.85 -2.38
CA GLY A 82 4.93 -9.96 -1.85
C GLY A 82 4.89 -10.09 -0.33
N LEU A 83 4.01 -9.36 0.36
CA LEU A 83 3.85 -9.52 1.80
C LEU A 83 3.06 -10.80 2.11
N PRO A 84 3.27 -11.40 3.29
CA PRO A 84 2.53 -12.59 3.69
C PRO A 84 1.01 -12.35 3.73
N ALA A 85 0.23 -13.36 3.35
CA ALA A 85 -1.22 -13.24 3.34
C ALA A 85 -1.82 -13.02 4.73
N GLU A 86 -1.13 -13.39 5.78
CA GLU A 86 -1.57 -13.20 7.16
C GLU A 86 -1.28 -11.81 7.72
N THR A 87 -0.62 -10.94 6.95
CA THR A 87 -0.37 -9.56 7.39
C THR A 87 -1.68 -8.80 7.53
N PRO A 88 -2.01 -8.26 8.71
CA PRO A 88 -3.22 -7.47 8.90
C PRO A 88 -3.20 -6.21 8.04
N SER A 89 -4.35 -5.84 7.49
CA SER A 89 -4.43 -4.66 6.63
C SER A 89 -5.77 -3.95 6.78
N VAL A 90 -5.74 -2.63 6.61
CA VAL A 90 -6.93 -1.79 6.63
C VAL A 90 -6.90 -0.90 5.40
N ALA A 91 -7.98 -0.92 4.63
CA ALA A 91 -8.19 0.02 3.54
C ALA A 91 -9.10 1.15 4.05
N ILE A 92 -8.66 2.38 3.85
CA ILE A 92 -9.38 3.57 4.32
C ILE A 92 -9.86 4.35 3.10
N ASP A 93 -11.18 4.47 2.97
CA ASP A 93 -11.83 5.21 1.90
C ASP A 93 -12.55 6.41 2.48
N GLU A 94 -11.92 7.57 2.39
CA GLU A 94 -12.51 8.84 2.81
C GLU A 94 -12.46 9.82 1.65
N SER A 95 -13.35 9.63 0.69
CA SER A 95 -13.47 10.54 -0.44
C SER A 95 -14.00 11.89 0.04
N ALA A 96 -13.39 12.97 -0.43
CA ALA A 96 -13.79 14.32 -0.05
C ALA A 96 -15.14 14.71 -0.66
#